data_f9f11d4877cd177732d80b2210548466
#
_entry.id   f9f11d4877cd177732d80b2210548466
#
_cell.length_a   1.000
_cell.length_b   1.000
_cell.length_c   1.000
_cell.angle_alpha   90.00
_cell.angle_beta   90.00
_cell.angle_gamma   90.00
#
_symmetry.space_group_name_H-M   'P 1'
#
loop_
_entity.id
_entity.type
_entity.pdbx_description
1 polymer ?
#
loop_
_entity_poly.entity_id
_entity_poly.type
_entity_poly.pdbx_seq_one_letter_code
_entity_poly.pdbx_strand_id
1 'polypeptide(L)'
;MKLSTKALAPAVLLAVCTYAGSAAAQQSFSSLTCRAGTITGIAKAQDLVVFGIDQRGIILADDAAKTFNNNTQRCIGSIAIIRGKSSGGGFCRNIDPATGDTTIVEWTSAEKPGTGTFKYLSGTGKWSGITGGGDYQTAAVTRPVDEGTYQNCVRVKGSFSVPKM
;
A
#
# COMPACT_ATOMS: atom_id res chain seq x y z
N MET A 1 31.88 76.10 -16.99
CA MET A 1 32.04 74.65 -17.33
C MET A 1 31.61 73.84 -16.12
N LYS A 2 30.42 73.14 -16.20
CA LYS A 2 29.91 72.27 -15.16
C LYS A 2 30.02 70.84 -15.67
N LEU A 3 30.92 70.02 -15.07
CA LEU A 3 31.00 68.59 -15.34
C LEU A 3 29.90 67.86 -14.54
N SER A 4 29.05 67.17 -15.25
CA SER A 4 28.02 66.30 -14.65
C SER A 4 28.54 64.84 -14.65
N THR A 5 28.83 64.33 -13.46
CA THR A 5 29.24 62.93 -13.26
C THR A 5 27.98 62.08 -13.15
N LYS A 6 27.73 61.24 -14.16
CA LYS A 6 26.69 60.20 -14.11
C LYS A 6 27.21 58.97 -13.39
N ALA A 7 26.61 58.65 -12.25
CA ALA A 7 26.88 57.42 -11.50
C ALA A 7 26.17 56.25 -12.18
N LEU A 8 26.93 55.23 -12.62
CA LEU A 8 26.40 53.93 -13.04
C LEU A 8 26.18 53.09 -11.79
N ALA A 9 24.93 52.66 -11.55
CA ALA A 9 24.60 51.69 -10.56
C ALA A 9 24.83 50.25 -11.13
N PRO A 10 25.51 49.35 -10.41
CA PRO A 10 25.64 47.96 -10.84
C PRO A 10 24.33 47.21 -10.62
N ALA A 11 23.78 46.62 -11.66
CA ALA A 11 22.66 45.71 -11.58
C ALA A 11 23.15 44.32 -11.07
N VAL A 12 22.78 43.96 -9.85
CA VAL A 12 23.04 42.62 -9.30
C VAL A 12 21.97 41.69 -9.83
N LEU A 13 22.33 40.83 -10.78
CA LEU A 13 21.49 39.70 -11.22
C LEU A 13 21.51 38.62 -10.14
N LEU A 14 20.43 38.50 -9.38
CA LEU A 14 20.19 37.35 -8.52
C LEU A 14 19.76 36.15 -9.39
N ALA A 15 20.67 35.20 -9.62
CA ALA A 15 20.36 33.91 -10.23
C ALA A 15 19.61 33.06 -9.22
N VAL A 16 18.28 32.99 -9.32
CA VAL A 16 17.44 32.05 -8.55
C VAL A 16 17.61 30.67 -9.16
N CYS A 17 18.50 29.86 -8.57
CA CYS A 17 18.57 28.42 -8.89
C CYS A 17 17.32 27.74 -8.37
N THR A 18 16.31 27.53 -9.21
CA THR A 18 15.19 26.65 -8.91
C THR A 18 15.69 25.21 -8.95
N TYR A 19 15.91 24.62 -7.81
CA TYR A 19 16.05 23.17 -7.71
C TYR A 19 14.71 22.51 -8.07
N ALA A 20 14.56 22.13 -9.32
CA ALA A 20 13.50 21.24 -9.76
C ALA A 20 13.83 19.85 -9.20
N GLY A 21 13.42 19.57 -7.98
CA GLY A 21 13.43 18.22 -7.44
C GLY A 21 12.64 17.32 -8.39
N SER A 22 13.28 16.28 -8.96
CA SER A 22 12.61 15.30 -9.81
C SER A 22 11.50 14.63 -9.00
N ALA A 23 10.27 15.07 -9.16
CA ALA A 23 9.13 14.40 -8.59
C ALA A 23 9.12 12.94 -9.08
N ALA A 24 9.14 11.99 -8.15
CA ALA A 24 9.01 10.58 -8.50
C ALA A 24 7.70 10.38 -9.25
N ALA A 25 7.74 9.78 -10.44
CA ALA A 25 6.54 9.54 -11.22
C ALA A 25 5.64 8.55 -10.48
N GLN A 26 4.38 8.91 -10.31
CA GLN A 26 3.37 8.04 -9.73
C GLN A 26 3.02 6.94 -10.74
N GLN A 27 3.05 5.69 -10.30
CA GLN A 27 2.73 4.51 -11.09
C GLN A 27 1.46 3.85 -10.54
N SER A 28 0.50 3.55 -11.40
CA SER A 28 -0.71 2.81 -11.02
C SER A 28 -0.51 1.32 -11.20
N PHE A 29 -1.20 0.52 -10.38
CA PHE A 29 -1.20 -0.93 -10.49
C PHE A 29 -2.56 -1.52 -10.14
N SER A 30 -2.78 -2.75 -10.59
CA SER A 30 -3.95 -3.56 -10.26
C SER A 30 -3.52 -5.03 -10.12
N SER A 31 -4.09 -5.72 -9.16
CA SER A 31 -3.77 -7.12 -8.90
C SER A 31 -4.91 -7.89 -8.25
N LEU A 32 -4.86 -9.21 -8.39
CA LEU A 32 -5.63 -10.16 -7.60
C LEU A 32 -4.69 -10.80 -6.59
N THR A 33 -4.97 -10.65 -5.30
CA THR A 33 -4.20 -11.29 -4.23
C THR A 33 -5.03 -12.40 -3.63
N CYS A 34 -4.62 -13.64 -3.81
CA CYS A 34 -5.27 -14.81 -3.24
C CYS A 34 -4.52 -15.29 -1.99
N ARG A 35 -5.24 -15.56 -0.92
CA ARG A 35 -4.69 -15.81 0.40
C ARG A 35 -5.42 -16.95 1.09
N ALA A 36 -4.67 -17.70 1.90
CA ALA A 36 -5.17 -18.64 2.87
C ALA A 36 -4.58 -18.31 4.24
N GLY A 37 -5.31 -18.59 5.30
CA GLY A 37 -4.84 -18.29 6.64
C GLY A 37 -5.71 -18.86 7.74
N THR A 38 -5.32 -18.56 8.96
CA THR A 38 -6.04 -18.95 10.17
C THR A 38 -6.84 -17.77 10.73
N ILE A 39 -7.96 -18.10 11.34
CA ILE A 39 -8.79 -17.18 12.10
C ILE A 39 -8.70 -17.59 13.58
N THR A 40 -8.30 -16.66 14.42
CA THR A 40 -8.35 -16.81 15.87
C THR A 40 -9.51 -16.00 16.40
N GLY A 41 -10.57 -16.66 16.84
CA GLY A 41 -11.70 -16.00 17.48
C GLY A 41 -11.29 -15.39 18.81
N ILE A 42 -11.57 -14.09 18.99
CA ILE A 42 -11.32 -13.36 20.23
C ILE A 42 -12.63 -13.20 21.01
N ALA A 43 -13.71 -12.84 20.33
CA ALA A 43 -15.03 -12.70 20.93
C ALA A 43 -16.13 -12.97 19.91
N LYS A 44 -17.24 -13.53 20.38
CA LYS A 44 -18.48 -13.71 19.60
C LYS A 44 -19.67 -13.47 20.50
N ALA A 45 -20.52 -12.54 20.13
CA ALA A 45 -21.81 -12.25 20.75
C ALA A 45 -22.84 -12.01 19.64
N GLN A 46 -24.11 -11.74 19.99
CA GLN A 46 -25.20 -11.62 19.02
C GLN A 46 -24.88 -10.68 17.86
N ASP A 47 -24.31 -9.50 18.13
CA ASP A 47 -24.02 -8.47 17.12
C ASP A 47 -22.52 -8.10 17.04
N LEU A 48 -21.66 -8.95 17.61
CA LEU A 48 -20.23 -8.70 17.72
C LEU A 48 -19.45 -9.96 17.34
N VAL A 49 -18.56 -9.83 16.39
CA VAL A 49 -17.52 -10.82 16.10
C VAL A 49 -16.17 -10.11 16.07
N VAL A 50 -15.22 -10.58 16.86
CA VAL A 50 -13.84 -10.09 16.84
C VAL A 50 -12.92 -11.27 16.59
N PHE A 51 -12.04 -11.13 15.61
CA PHE A 51 -11.09 -12.18 15.28
C PHE A 51 -9.74 -11.61 14.81
N GLY A 52 -8.69 -12.34 15.14
CA GLY A 52 -7.36 -12.16 14.58
C GLY A 52 -7.19 -12.97 13.31
N ILE A 53 -6.33 -12.50 12.44
CA ILE A 53 -5.95 -13.16 11.19
C ILE A 53 -4.43 -13.27 11.07
N ASP A 54 -3.95 -14.41 10.59
CA ASP A 54 -2.61 -14.62 10.04
C ASP A 54 -2.77 -15.32 8.70
N GLN A 55 -2.44 -14.65 7.63
CA GLN A 55 -2.68 -15.12 6.27
C GLN A 55 -1.43 -15.02 5.40
N ARG A 56 -1.32 -15.93 4.47
CA ARG A 56 -0.26 -15.97 3.46
C ARG A 56 -0.87 -16.10 2.09
N GLY A 57 -0.24 -15.50 1.10
CA GLY A 57 -0.76 -15.51 -0.26
C GLY A 57 0.24 -15.08 -1.30
N ILE A 58 -0.27 -14.96 -2.51
CA ILE A 58 0.47 -14.53 -3.68
C ILE A 58 -0.28 -13.38 -4.36
N ILE A 59 0.48 -12.42 -4.85
CA ILE A 59 -0.02 -11.29 -5.63
C ILE A 59 0.12 -11.64 -7.11
N LEU A 60 -0.97 -11.59 -7.84
CA LEU A 60 -1.05 -11.80 -9.28
C LEU A 60 -1.41 -10.49 -9.95
N ALA A 61 -0.44 -9.82 -10.57
CA ALA A 61 -0.69 -8.57 -11.25
C ALA A 61 -1.54 -8.79 -12.51
N ASP A 62 -2.59 -8.00 -12.66
CA ASP A 62 -3.45 -7.96 -13.83
C ASP A 62 -3.24 -6.71 -14.70
N ASP A 63 -2.32 -5.81 -14.29
CA ASP A 63 -1.84 -4.70 -15.10
C ASP A 63 -0.77 -5.14 -16.11
N ALA A 64 -0.59 -4.32 -17.17
CA ALA A 64 0.37 -4.60 -18.24
C ALA A 64 1.84 -4.57 -17.76
N ALA A 65 2.14 -3.76 -16.75
CA ALA A 65 3.48 -3.62 -16.20
C ALA A 65 3.90 -4.80 -15.31
N LYS A 66 2.95 -5.66 -14.94
CA LYS A 66 3.18 -6.79 -14.03
C LYS A 66 3.82 -6.37 -12.70
N THR A 67 3.50 -5.18 -12.24
CA THR A 67 4.01 -4.65 -10.97
C THR A 67 3.58 -5.53 -9.81
N PHE A 68 4.51 -5.87 -8.93
CA PHE A 68 4.33 -6.80 -7.80
C PHE A 68 3.90 -8.23 -8.17
N ASN A 69 3.97 -8.61 -9.45
CA ASN A 69 3.56 -9.95 -9.88
C ASN A 69 4.40 -11.04 -9.20
N ASN A 70 3.74 -12.12 -8.79
CA ASN A 70 4.31 -13.24 -8.05
C ASN A 70 4.91 -12.89 -6.68
N ASN A 71 4.74 -11.66 -6.18
CA ASN A 71 5.18 -11.36 -4.83
C ASN A 71 4.42 -12.25 -3.83
N THR A 72 5.18 -12.82 -2.91
CA THR A 72 4.57 -13.51 -1.76
C THR A 72 4.18 -12.50 -0.69
N GLN A 73 3.09 -12.79 0.02
CA GLN A 73 2.56 -11.90 1.04
C GLN A 73 2.28 -12.67 2.34
N ARG A 74 2.60 -12.05 3.47
CA ARG A 74 2.05 -12.43 4.77
C ARG A 74 1.41 -11.21 5.42
N CYS A 75 0.18 -11.35 5.89
CA CYS A 75 -0.53 -10.31 6.62
C CYS A 75 -0.98 -10.82 7.99
N ILE A 76 -0.88 -9.95 8.98
CA ILE A 76 -1.42 -10.15 10.32
C ILE A 76 -2.28 -8.95 10.71
N GLY A 77 -3.30 -9.19 11.51
CA GLY A 77 -4.15 -8.09 11.99
C GLY A 77 -5.37 -8.61 12.74
N SER A 78 -6.31 -7.71 12.98
CA SER A 78 -7.58 -8.05 13.61
C SER A 78 -8.73 -7.28 12.95
N ILE A 79 -9.92 -7.89 13.00
CA ILE A 79 -11.15 -7.33 12.49
C ILE A 79 -12.24 -7.49 13.55
N ALA A 80 -12.97 -6.43 13.79
CA ALA A 80 -14.23 -6.45 14.52
C ALA A 80 -15.37 -6.21 13.54
N ILE A 81 -16.43 -7.00 13.66
CA ILE A 81 -17.69 -6.78 12.95
C ILE A 81 -18.75 -6.53 14.01
N ILE A 82 -19.29 -5.31 14.03
CA ILE A 82 -20.29 -4.88 15.00
C ILE A 82 -21.53 -4.43 14.23
N ARG A 83 -22.65 -5.11 14.43
CA ARG A 83 -23.92 -4.82 13.73
C ARG A 83 -23.75 -4.73 12.21
N GLY A 84 -22.96 -5.66 11.64
CA GLY A 84 -22.71 -5.74 10.20
C GLY A 84 -21.69 -4.74 9.65
N LYS A 85 -21.15 -3.85 10.47
CA LYS A 85 -20.07 -2.91 10.09
C LYS A 85 -18.72 -3.45 10.52
N SER A 86 -17.76 -3.44 9.62
CA SER A 86 -16.39 -3.88 9.94
C SER A 86 -15.50 -2.70 10.32
N SER A 87 -14.56 -2.98 11.21
CA SER A 87 -13.44 -2.11 11.56
C SER A 87 -12.24 -2.97 11.91
N GLY A 88 -11.06 -2.42 11.78
CA GLY A 88 -9.83 -3.13 12.09
C GLY A 88 -8.72 -2.80 11.11
N GLY A 89 -7.63 -3.53 11.24
CA GLY A 89 -6.45 -3.28 10.41
C GLY A 89 -5.30 -4.20 10.80
N GLY A 90 -4.18 -3.99 10.14
CA GLY A 90 -2.98 -4.76 10.37
C GLY A 90 -1.89 -4.43 9.37
N PHE A 91 -0.93 -5.32 9.28
CA PHE A 91 0.25 -5.12 8.44
C PHE A 91 0.47 -6.31 7.53
N CYS A 92 0.97 -6.03 6.34
CA CYS A 92 1.45 -7.05 5.41
C CYS A 92 2.92 -6.80 5.08
N ARG A 93 3.68 -7.88 4.99
CA ARG A 93 4.99 -7.92 4.34
C ARG A 93 4.85 -8.62 3.01
N ASN A 94 5.26 -7.96 1.95
CA ASN A 94 5.38 -8.54 0.62
C ASN A 94 6.86 -8.76 0.31
N ILE A 95 7.18 -9.83 -0.41
CA ILE A 95 8.54 -10.18 -0.83
C ILE A 95 8.51 -10.43 -2.32
N ASP A 96 9.37 -9.75 -3.06
CA ASP A 96 9.65 -10.06 -4.45
C ASP A 96 10.52 -11.31 -4.51
N PRO A 97 10.04 -12.41 -5.11
CA PRO A 97 10.80 -13.67 -5.13
C PRO A 97 12.05 -13.61 -6.01
N ALA A 98 12.12 -12.67 -6.95
CA ALA A 98 13.25 -12.54 -7.85
C ALA A 98 14.45 -11.82 -7.20
N THR A 99 14.19 -10.85 -6.31
CA THR A 99 15.25 -10.02 -5.74
C THR A 99 15.34 -10.14 -4.21
N GLY A 100 14.31 -10.64 -3.54
CA GLY A 100 14.19 -10.62 -2.08
C GLY A 100 13.81 -9.26 -1.51
N ASP A 101 13.58 -8.26 -2.35
CA ASP A 101 13.15 -6.94 -1.92
C ASP A 101 11.77 -6.99 -1.28
N THR A 102 11.57 -6.18 -0.27
CA THR A 102 10.34 -6.21 0.53
C THR A 102 9.60 -4.90 0.49
N THR A 103 8.28 -4.96 0.70
CA THR A 103 7.46 -3.81 1.08
C THR A 103 6.68 -4.13 2.34
N ILE A 104 6.51 -3.13 3.20
CA ILE A 104 5.62 -3.17 4.36
C ILE A 104 4.42 -2.29 4.07
N VAL A 105 3.25 -2.86 4.29
CA VAL A 105 1.96 -2.23 4.03
C VAL A 105 1.13 -2.24 5.30
N GLU A 106 0.52 -1.13 5.63
CA GLU A 106 -0.57 -1.06 6.59
C GLU A 106 -1.90 -1.13 5.83
N TRP A 107 -2.83 -1.94 6.31
CA TRP A 107 -4.18 -2.02 5.77
C TRP A 107 -5.22 -1.67 6.84
N THR A 108 -6.33 -1.08 6.42
CA THR A 108 -7.45 -0.71 7.27
C THR A 108 -8.74 -1.19 6.63
N SER A 109 -9.60 -1.83 7.42
CA SER A 109 -10.93 -2.26 7.00
C SER A 109 -11.87 -1.07 6.92
N ALA A 110 -12.67 -0.98 5.85
CA ALA A 110 -13.78 -0.04 5.77
C ALA A 110 -15.02 -0.61 6.47
N GLU A 111 -16.03 0.23 6.72
CA GLU A 111 -17.30 -0.21 7.35
C GLU A 111 -17.97 -1.37 6.61
N LYS A 112 -17.91 -1.38 5.28
CA LYS A 112 -18.40 -2.48 4.47
C LYS A 112 -17.45 -3.68 4.59
N PRO A 113 -17.90 -4.82 5.11
CA PRO A 113 -17.05 -6.01 5.21
C PRO A 113 -16.43 -6.40 3.86
N GLY A 114 -15.15 -6.80 3.93
CA GLY A 114 -14.40 -7.21 2.75
C GLY A 114 -13.85 -6.08 1.88
N THR A 115 -13.97 -4.83 2.31
CA THR A 115 -13.38 -3.66 1.65
C THR A 115 -12.47 -2.91 2.60
N GLY A 116 -11.57 -2.09 2.06
CA GLY A 116 -10.70 -1.23 2.85
C GLY A 116 -9.64 -0.54 2.02
N THR A 117 -8.72 0.09 2.71
CA THR A 117 -7.61 0.83 2.14
C THR A 117 -6.28 0.25 2.60
N PHE A 118 -5.22 0.63 1.92
CA PHE A 118 -3.86 0.31 2.34
C PHE A 118 -2.91 1.45 2.00
N LYS A 119 -1.79 1.51 2.72
CA LYS A 119 -0.68 2.41 2.41
C LYS A 119 0.67 1.70 2.58
N TYR A 120 1.62 2.08 1.77
CA TYR A 120 3.00 1.64 1.94
C TYR A 120 3.64 2.41 3.10
N LEU A 121 4.33 1.68 3.98
CA LEU A 121 5.08 2.24 5.10
C LEU A 121 6.58 2.27 4.84
N SER A 122 7.09 1.25 4.17
CA SER A 122 8.51 1.13 3.84
C SER A 122 8.74 0.09 2.76
N GLY A 123 9.95 0.10 2.19
CA GLY A 123 10.44 -0.92 1.27
C GLY A 123 11.96 -1.02 1.29
N THR A 124 12.48 -2.11 0.73
CA THR A 124 13.92 -2.35 0.56
C THR A 124 14.28 -2.47 -0.91
N GLY A 125 15.56 -2.36 -1.24
CA GLY A 125 16.08 -2.48 -2.60
C GLY A 125 15.36 -1.56 -3.56
N LYS A 126 14.83 -2.09 -4.67
CA LYS A 126 14.10 -1.30 -5.67
C LYS A 126 12.84 -0.60 -5.14
N TRP A 127 12.36 -0.98 -3.95
CA TRP A 127 11.22 -0.36 -3.28
C TRP A 127 11.63 0.62 -2.17
N SER A 128 12.93 0.92 -2.03
CA SER A 128 13.41 1.86 -1.01
C SER A 128 12.74 3.23 -1.16
N GLY A 129 12.16 3.75 -0.08
CA GLY A 129 11.42 5.00 -0.09
C GLY A 129 10.06 4.97 -0.78
N ILE A 130 9.50 3.78 -1.04
CA ILE A 130 8.15 3.64 -1.62
C ILE A 130 7.11 4.39 -0.79
N THR A 131 6.24 5.11 -1.47
CA THR A 131 5.06 5.80 -0.91
C THR A 131 3.83 5.50 -1.76
N GLY A 132 2.65 5.81 -1.24
CA GLY A 132 1.39 5.59 -1.93
C GLY A 132 0.51 4.57 -1.22
N GLY A 133 -0.50 4.09 -1.92
CA GLY A 133 -1.51 3.18 -1.38
C GLY A 133 -2.66 2.99 -2.34
N GLY A 134 -3.79 2.56 -1.82
CA GLY A 134 -4.99 2.34 -2.63
C GLY A 134 -6.09 1.63 -1.86
N ASP A 135 -6.94 0.97 -2.62
CA ASP A 135 -8.11 0.28 -2.11
C ASP A 135 -8.03 -1.21 -2.36
N TYR A 136 -8.71 -1.98 -1.53
CA TYR A 136 -8.93 -3.40 -1.77
C TYR A 136 -10.41 -3.75 -1.61
N GLN A 137 -10.82 -4.77 -2.35
CA GLN A 137 -12.15 -5.35 -2.26
C GLN A 137 -12.08 -6.86 -2.40
N THR A 138 -12.82 -7.57 -1.55
CA THR A 138 -12.98 -9.02 -1.69
C THR A 138 -13.60 -9.36 -3.04
N ALA A 139 -12.90 -10.18 -3.80
CA ALA A 139 -13.31 -10.66 -5.13
C ALA A 139 -13.93 -12.06 -5.05
N ALA A 140 -13.42 -12.91 -4.16
CA ALA A 140 -13.95 -14.24 -3.93
C ALA A 140 -13.71 -14.67 -2.47
N VAL A 141 -14.67 -15.39 -1.92
CA VAL A 141 -14.55 -16.12 -0.66
C VAL A 141 -14.95 -17.56 -0.93
N THR A 142 -14.15 -18.49 -0.48
CA THR A 142 -14.44 -19.92 -0.63
C THR A 142 -14.73 -20.54 0.73
N ARG A 143 -15.44 -21.66 0.71
CA ARG A 143 -15.59 -22.47 1.93
C ARG A 143 -14.20 -22.98 2.35
N PRO A 144 -13.78 -22.80 3.61
CA PRO A 144 -12.50 -23.32 4.06
C PRO A 144 -12.46 -24.85 3.98
N VAL A 145 -11.27 -25.39 3.71
CA VAL A 145 -11.03 -26.83 3.69
C VAL A 145 -11.01 -27.38 5.11
N ASP A 146 -10.37 -26.63 6.02
CA ASP A 146 -10.24 -27.01 7.42
C ASP A 146 -10.93 -25.99 8.33
N GLU A 147 -11.50 -26.46 9.44
CA GLU A 147 -12.10 -25.59 10.44
C GLU A 147 -11.06 -24.61 11.02
N GLY A 148 -11.49 -23.37 11.31
CA GLY A 148 -10.61 -22.32 11.82
C GLY A 148 -9.70 -21.68 10.76
N THR A 149 -9.84 -22.09 9.49
CA THR A 149 -9.13 -21.49 8.35
C THR A 149 -10.07 -20.67 7.49
N TYR A 150 -9.50 -19.90 6.56
CA TYR A 150 -10.26 -19.24 5.52
C TYR A 150 -9.41 -19.08 4.26
N GLN A 151 -10.10 -18.91 3.14
CA GLN A 151 -9.48 -18.67 1.84
C GLN A 151 -10.26 -17.57 1.12
N ASN A 152 -9.56 -16.57 0.62
CA ASN A 152 -10.17 -15.51 -0.16
C ASN A 152 -9.21 -14.96 -1.21
N CYS A 153 -9.79 -14.32 -2.21
CA CYS A 153 -9.05 -13.45 -3.11
C CYS A 153 -9.58 -12.02 -2.98
N VAL A 154 -8.70 -11.05 -2.98
CA VAL A 154 -9.02 -9.63 -2.98
C VAL A 154 -8.48 -8.98 -4.24
N ARG A 155 -9.27 -8.12 -4.84
CA ARG A 155 -8.81 -7.21 -5.89
C ARG A 155 -8.22 -5.98 -5.23
N VAL A 156 -7.02 -5.63 -5.66
CA VAL A 156 -6.28 -4.48 -5.14
C VAL A 156 -6.02 -3.51 -6.30
N LYS A 157 -6.27 -2.24 -6.07
CA LYS A 157 -5.96 -1.16 -7.00
C LYS A 157 -5.28 -0.03 -6.24
N GLY A 158 -4.27 0.55 -6.82
CA GLY A 158 -3.56 1.62 -6.15
C GLY A 158 -2.52 2.29 -7.02
N SER A 159 -1.76 3.15 -6.36
CA SER A 159 -0.63 3.81 -6.98
C SER A 159 0.51 3.95 -5.98
N PHE A 160 1.71 4.04 -6.50
CA PHE A 160 2.92 4.22 -5.72
C PHE A 160 3.91 5.12 -6.44
N SER A 161 4.84 5.65 -5.68
CA SER A 161 6.04 6.33 -6.17
C SER A 161 7.26 5.78 -5.44
N VAL A 162 8.37 5.63 -6.16
CA VAL A 162 9.67 5.29 -5.61
C VAL A 162 10.63 6.39 -6.01
N PRO A 163 11.43 6.97 -5.10
CA PRO A 163 12.45 7.94 -5.45
C PRO A 163 13.40 7.38 -6.52
N LYS A 164 13.77 8.20 -7.49
CA LYS A 164 14.85 7.81 -8.41
C LYS A 164 16.15 7.73 -7.60
N MET A 165 16.79 6.58 -7.63
CA MET A 165 18.15 6.42 -7.13
C MET A 165 19.15 7.09 -8.05
#